data_3f7a74610a26e3ec24dddd79c6fb0fab
#
_entry.id   3f7a74610a26e3ec24dddd79c6fb0fab
#
_cell.length_a   1.000
_cell.length_b   1.000
_cell.length_c   1.000
_cell.angle_alpha   90.00
_cell.angle_beta   90.00
_cell.angle_gamma   90.00
#
_symmetry.space_group_name_H-M   'P 1'
#
loop_
_entity.id
_entity.type
_entity.pdbx_description
1 polymer ?
#
loop_
_entity_poly.entity_id
_entity_poly.type
_entity_poly.pdbx_seq_one_letter_code
_entity_poly.pdbx_strand_id
1 'polypeptide(L)'
;HEKEKRFILKSHKKIVRKAAPEDLEQFERNQQLEKDAFRFCLQKTKERGLNMKLVKTEVLLDRSKALFYFTAEKRVDFRDLVRDLAAEFKMRIEMRQIGVRDEAKMVCGMGGCGRELCCASFLNRFDLVSVKMAKEQNLALNPTKISGVCGRLMCCLAYE
;
A
#
# COMPACT_ATOMS: atom_id res chain seq x y z
N HIS A 1 8.04 -18.14 22.31
CA HIS A 1 7.09 -18.95 21.51
C HIS A 1 5.62 -18.80 21.93
N GLU A 2 5.29 -18.78 23.22
CA GLU A 2 3.90 -18.66 23.69
C GLU A 2 3.34 -17.22 23.58
N LYS A 3 4.16 -16.20 23.76
CA LYS A 3 3.77 -14.79 23.60
C LYS A 3 3.53 -14.42 22.11
N GLU A 4 4.23 -15.06 21.18
CA GLU A 4 4.00 -14.87 19.73
C GLU A 4 2.67 -15.48 19.26
N LYS A 5 2.33 -16.68 19.75
CA LYS A 5 1.03 -17.31 19.43
C LYS A 5 -0.17 -16.47 19.90
N ARG A 6 -0.07 -15.84 21.09
CA ARG A 6 -1.14 -14.97 21.61
C ARG A 6 -1.35 -13.70 20.79
N PHE A 7 -0.29 -13.16 20.16
CA PHE A 7 -0.38 -11.94 19.35
C PHE A 7 -1.03 -12.22 17.98
N ILE A 8 -0.74 -13.36 17.38
CA ILE A 8 -1.32 -13.78 16.09
C ILE A 8 -2.82 -14.02 16.22
N LEU A 9 -3.28 -14.65 17.30
CA LEU A 9 -4.70 -14.98 17.53
C LEU A 9 -5.61 -13.76 17.75
N LYS A 10 -5.08 -12.61 18.21
CA LYS A 10 -5.87 -11.39 18.44
C LYS A 10 -6.16 -10.55 17.19
N SER A 11 -5.48 -10.80 16.08
CA SER A 11 -5.58 -9.97 14.85
C SER A 11 -6.45 -10.59 13.75
N HIS A 12 -6.87 -11.84 13.88
CA HIS A 12 -7.67 -12.50 12.84
C HIS A 12 -9.15 -12.13 12.96
N LYS A 13 -9.67 -11.52 11.88
CA LYS A 13 -11.11 -11.30 11.75
C LYS A 13 -11.81 -12.64 11.50
N LYS A 14 -12.98 -12.82 12.09
CA LYS A 14 -13.79 -14.03 11.85
C LYS A 14 -14.30 -14.02 10.41
N ILE A 15 -14.26 -15.17 9.76
CA ILE A 15 -14.94 -15.40 8.49
C ILE A 15 -16.43 -15.42 8.78
N VAL A 16 -17.20 -14.57 8.11
CA VAL A 16 -18.63 -14.43 8.33
C VAL A 16 -19.38 -15.54 7.62
N ARG A 17 -19.11 -15.73 6.32
CA ARG A 17 -19.71 -16.76 5.45
C ARG A 17 -18.88 -16.97 4.19
N LYS A 18 -19.18 -18.02 3.45
CA LYS A 18 -18.68 -18.20 2.07
C LYS A 18 -19.33 -17.16 1.15
N ALA A 19 -18.58 -16.63 0.18
CA ALA A 19 -19.10 -15.72 -0.81
C ALA A 19 -20.19 -16.39 -1.66
N ALA A 20 -21.30 -15.67 -1.86
CA ALA A 20 -22.35 -16.08 -2.79
C ALA A 20 -21.97 -15.67 -4.24
N PRO A 21 -22.60 -16.23 -5.28
CA PRO A 21 -22.37 -15.80 -6.67
C PRO A 21 -22.59 -14.29 -6.87
N GLU A 22 -23.59 -13.73 -6.22
CA GLU A 22 -23.91 -12.30 -6.24
C GLU A 22 -22.77 -11.42 -5.69
N ASP A 23 -22.06 -11.90 -4.64
CA ASP A 23 -20.90 -11.20 -4.07
C ASP A 23 -19.73 -11.18 -5.08
N LEU A 24 -19.57 -12.24 -5.86
CA LEU A 24 -18.54 -12.31 -6.88
C LEU A 24 -18.83 -11.36 -8.04
N GLU A 25 -20.07 -11.32 -8.53
CA GLU A 25 -20.45 -10.34 -9.55
C GLU A 25 -20.29 -8.90 -9.06
N GLN A 26 -20.68 -8.65 -7.79
CA GLN A 26 -20.50 -7.32 -7.20
C GLN A 26 -19.02 -6.96 -7.07
N PHE A 27 -18.18 -7.91 -6.73
CA PHE A 27 -16.72 -7.73 -6.66
C PHE A 27 -16.14 -7.37 -8.04
N GLU A 28 -16.53 -8.07 -9.11
CA GLU A 28 -16.09 -7.77 -10.47
C GLU A 28 -16.53 -6.37 -10.93
N ARG A 29 -17.78 -5.99 -10.65
CA ARG A 29 -18.30 -4.64 -10.92
C ARG A 29 -17.52 -3.58 -10.14
N ASN A 30 -17.15 -3.87 -8.89
CA ASN A 30 -16.36 -2.97 -8.08
C ASN A 30 -14.92 -2.84 -8.60
N GLN A 31 -14.31 -3.91 -9.10
CA GLN A 31 -12.98 -3.83 -9.74
C GLN A 31 -12.97 -2.89 -10.96
N GLN A 32 -14.03 -2.91 -11.75
CA GLN A 32 -14.14 -1.96 -12.88
C GLN A 32 -14.27 -0.53 -12.37
N LEU A 33 -15.15 -0.33 -11.37
CA LEU A 33 -15.34 0.97 -10.73
C LEU A 33 -14.05 1.51 -10.09
N GLU A 34 -13.21 0.64 -9.48
CA GLU A 34 -11.90 1.01 -8.94
C GLU A 34 -10.95 1.55 -10.02
N LYS A 35 -10.94 0.92 -11.20
CA LYS A 35 -10.13 1.38 -12.33
C LYS A 35 -10.58 2.74 -12.85
N ASP A 36 -11.88 2.96 -12.94
CA ASP A 36 -12.45 4.22 -13.41
C ASP A 36 -12.23 5.32 -12.37
N ALA A 37 -12.42 5.03 -11.08
CA ALA A 37 -12.13 5.94 -9.99
C ALA A 37 -10.63 6.31 -9.91
N PHE A 38 -9.75 5.35 -10.16
CA PHE A 38 -8.30 5.58 -10.23
C PHE A 38 -7.96 6.56 -11.37
N ARG A 39 -8.48 6.31 -12.57
CA ARG A 39 -8.24 7.16 -13.75
C ARG A 39 -8.76 8.59 -13.54
N PHE A 40 -9.97 8.70 -13.05
CA PHE A 40 -10.59 10.00 -12.75
C PHE A 40 -9.81 10.77 -11.68
N CYS A 41 -9.43 10.12 -10.58
CA CYS A 41 -8.63 10.73 -9.54
C CYS A 41 -7.26 11.18 -10.08
N LEU A 42 -6.60 10.37 -10.91
CA LEU A 42 -5.32 10.71 -11.52
C LEU A 42 -5.42 11.93 -12.43
N GLN A 43 -6.50 12.00 -13.25
CA GLN A 43 -6.77 13.15 -14.10
C GLN A 43 -6.97 14.42 -13.27
N LYS A 44 -7.83 14.38 -12.26
CA LYS A 44 -8.12 15.52 -11.38
C LYS A 44 -6.90 15.96 -10.56
N THR A 45 -6.06 15.02 -10.13
CA THR A 45 -4.79 15.32 -9.46
C THR A 45 -3.86 16.12 -10.38
N LYS A 46 -3.76 15.76 -11.66
CA LYS A 46 -2.97 16.49 -12.67
C LYS A 46 -3.56 17.86 -12.98
N GLU A 47 -4.87 17.95 -13.21
CA GLU A 47 -5.57 19.22 -13.49
C GLU A 47 -5.38 20.25 -12.37
N ARG A 48 -5.35 19.79 -11.13
CA ARG A 48 -5.17 20.63 -9.93
C ARG A 48 -3.71 20.83 -9.53
N GLY A 49 -2.76 20.21 -10.22
CA GLY A 49 -1.33 20.32 -9.91
C GLY A 49 -0.96 19.83 -8.51
N LEU A 50 -1.66 18.82 -7.98
CA LEU A 50 -1.40 18.27 -6.65
C LEU A 50 -0.12 17.42 -6.68
N ASN A 51 0.83 17.76 -5.80
CA ASN A 51 2.09 17.00 -5.69
C ASN A 51 1.90 15.74 -4.85
N MET A 52 1.21 14.78 -5.41
CA MET A 52 0.95 13.45 -4.82
C MET A 52 0.97 12.38 -5.91
N LYS A 53 1.35 11.17 -5.52
CA LYS A 53 1.31 9.99 -6.38
C LYS A 53 0.22 9.05 -5.90
N LEU A 54 -0.80 8.85 -6.71
CA LEU A 54 -1.85 7.86 -6.46
C LEU A 54 -1.28 6.46 -6.67
N VAL A 55 -1.46 5.57 -5.70
CA VAL A 55 -0.92 4.20 -5.72
C VAL A 55 -2.01 3.18 -6.02
N LYS A 56 -3.12 3.23 -5.29
CA LYS A 56 -4.21 2.27 -5.42
C LYS A 56 -5.55 2.89 -5.02
N THR A 57 -6.62 2.38 -5.60
CA THR A 57 -8.00 2.66 -5.17
C THR A 57 -8.66 1.34 -4.79
N GLU A 58 -9.44 1.34 -3.73
CA GLU A 58 -10.23 0.20 -3.27
C GLU A 58 -11.65 0.66 -2.98
N VAL A 59 -12.64 -0.09 -3.45
CA VAL A 59 -14.06 0.14 -3.17
C VAL A 59 -14.56 -0.98 -2.29
N LEU A 60 -15.24 -0.65 -1.18
CA LEU A 60 -15.86 -1.66 -0.33
C LEU A 60 -16.94 -2.42 -1.10
N LEU A 61 -17.17 -3.68 -0.74
CA LEU A 61 -18.13 -4.55 -1.44
C LEU A 61 -19.53 -3.94 -1.48
N ASP A 62 -19.94 -3.29 -0.41
CA ASP A 62 -21.24 -2.59 -0.26
C ASP A 62 -21.30 -1.21 -0.93
N ARG A 63 -20.22 -0.76 -1.60
CA ARG A 63 -20.07 0.57 -2.21
C ARG A 63 -20.30 1.77 -1.28
N SER A 64 -20.27 1.56 0.02
CA SER A 64 -20.44 2.65 0.99
C SER A 64 -19.26 3.62 1.00
N LYS A 65 -18.05 3.13 0.66
CA LYS A 65 -16.82 3.88 0.74
C LYS A 65 -15.82 3.48 -0.33
N ALA A 66 -15.11 4.47 -0.86
CA ALA A 66 -13.90 4.29 -1.67
C ALA A 66 -12.66 4.82 -0.93
N LEU A 67 -11.60 4.04 -0.91
CA LEU A 67 -10.31 4.37 -0.30
C LEU A 67 -9.30 4.65 -1.40
N PHE A 68 -8.62 5.78 -1.30
CA PHE A 68 -7.56 6.18 -2.24
C PHE A 68 -6.24 6.23 -1.49
N TYR A 69 -5.32 5.35 -1.85
CA TYR A 69 -3.98 5.29 -1.27
C TYR A 69 -3.01 6.12 -2.09
N PHE A 70 -2.31 7.04 -1.46
CA PHE A 70 -1.37 7.92 -2.13
C PHE A 70 -0.10 8.13 -1.31
N THR A 71 0.98 8.49 -1.99
CA THR A 71 2.21 8.97 -1.38
C THR A 71 2.42 10.44 -1.70
N ALA A 72 2.95 11.21 -0.74
CA ALA A 72 3.33 12.59 -0.91
C ALA A 72 4.46 12.95 0.06
N GLU A 73 5.39 13.81 -0.38
CA GLU A 73 6.49 14.29 0.47
C GLU A 73 6.02 15.34 1.47
N LYS A 74 5.05 16.15 1.08
CA LYS A 74 4.50 17.25 1.88
C LYS A 74 3.01 17.04 2.10
N ARG A 75 2.46 17.82 3.03
CA ARG A 75 1.01 17.86 3.24
C ARG A 75 0.31 18.39 1.99
N VAL A 76 -0.67 17.63 1.49
CA VAL A 76 -1.48 17.97 0.32
C VAL A 76 -2.87 18.39 0.77
N ASP A 77 -3.39 19.46 0.19
CA ASP A 77 -4.80 19.83 0.35
C ASP A 77 -5.63 19.18 -0.76
N PHE A 78 -6.42 18.21 -0.38
CA PHE A 78 -7.27 17.41 -1.29
C PHE A 78 -8.77 17.64 -1.10
N ARG A 79 -9.18 18.73 -0.40
CA ARG A 79 -10.61 18.99 -0.12
C ARG A 79 -11.46 19.09 -1.37
N ASP A 80 -10.98 19.81 -2.36
CA ASP A 80 -11.69 19.95 -3.63
C ASP A 80 -11.67 18.67 -4.46
N LEU A 81 -10.54 17.93 -4.43
CA LEU A 81 -10.47 16.61 -5.06
C LEU A 81 -11.48 15.62 -4.47
N VAL A 82 -11.63 15.62 -3.15
CA VAL A 82 -12.62 14.78 -2.47
C VAL A 82 -14.05 15.15 -2.85
N ARG A 83 -14.35 16.45 -3.01
CA ARG A 83 -15.67 16.90 -3.48
C ARG A 83 -15.97 16.41 -4.89
N ASP A 84 -15.03 16.55 -5.82
CA ASP A 84 -15.18 16.06 -7.19
C ASP A 84 -15.42 14.55 -7.24
N LEU A 85 -14.60 13.79 -6.50
CA LEU A 85 -14.74 12.34 -6.41
C LEU A 85 -16.09 11.92 -5.78
N ALA A 86 -16.52 12.60 -4.73
CA ALA A 86 -17.80 12.30 -4.07
C ALA A 86 -19.01 12.64 -4.97
N ALA A 87 -18.92 13.71 -5.75
CA ALA A 87 -19.96 14.10 -6.70
C ALA A 87 -20.08 13.07 -7.84
N GLU A 88 -18.97 12.57 -8.37
CA GLU A 88 -18.95 11.62 -9.48
C GLU A 88 -19.42 10.23 -9.05
N PHE A 89 -18.84 9.70 -7.98
CA PHE A 89 -19.06 8.30 -7.57
C PHE A 89 -20.18 8.12 -6.54
N LYS A 90 -20.73 9.20 -5.98
CA LYS A 90 -21.82 9.20 -4.99
C LYS A 90 -21.60 8.28 -3.80
N MET A 91 -20.34 8.20 -3.35
CA MET A 91 -19.93 7.41 -2.19
C MET A 91 -18.98 8.18 -1.29
N ARG A 92 -18.78 7.70 -0.06
CA ARG A 92 -17.84 8.33 0.87
C ARG A 92 -16.41 8.11 0.40
N ILE A 93 -15.66 9.19 0.23
CA ILE A 93 -14.26 9.15 -0.19
C ILE A 93 -13.35 9.27 1.03
N GLU A 94 -12.37 8.39 1.12
CA GLU A 94 -11.34 8.41 2.15
C GLU A 94 -9.95 8.42 1.50
N MET A 95 -9.20 9.49 1.73
CA MET A 95 -7.82 9.64 1.24
C MET A 95 -6.86 9.14 2.32
N ARG A 96 -6.01 8.16 1.98
CA ARG A 96 -5.01 7.58 2.89
C ARG A 96 -3.60 7.80 2.37
N GLN A 97 -2.84 8.62 3.09
CA GLN A 97 -1.41 8.71 2.83
C GLN A 97 -0.70 7.48 3.36
N ILE A 98 0.14 6.87 2.52
CA ILE A 98 0.93 5.70 2.84
C ILE A 98 2.43 5.99 2.72
N GLY A 99 3.23 5.20 3.41
CA GLY A 99 4.69 5.30 3.32
C GLY A 99 5.23 4.61 2.07
N VAL A 100 6.46 4.96 1.66
CA VAL A 100 7.12 4.38 0.47
C VAL A 100 7.29 2.86 0.54
N ARG A 101 7.41 2.28 1.74
CA ARG A 101 7.46 0.81 1.90
C ARG A 101 6.09 0.17 1.70
N ASP A 102 5.03 0.83 2.16
CA ASP A 102 3.66 0.34 1.95
C ASP A 102 3.26 0.47 0.48
N GLU A 103 3.72 1.51 -0.20
CA GLU A 103 3.62 1.63 -1.65
C GLU A 103 4.30 0.43 -2.33
N ALA A 104 5.57 0.16 -2.02
CA ALA A 104 6.29 -0.98 -2.58
C ALA A 104 5.58 -2.31 -2.30
N LYS A 105 5.02 -2.49 -1.09
CA LYS A 105 4.24 -3.66 -0.71
C LYS A 105 2.96 -3.81 -1.53
N MET A 106 2.25 -2.71 -1.83
CA MET A 106 1.00 -2.73 -2.60
C MET A 106 1.23 -2.97 -4.10
N VAL A 107 2.33 -2.42 -4.64
CA VAL A 107 2.72 -2.61 -6.05
C VAL A 107 3.26 -4.02 -6.26
N CYS A 108 3.82 -4.63 -5.21
CA CYS A 108 4.55 -5.90 -5.26
C CYS A 108 5.79 -5.84 -6.17
N GLY A 109 6.42 -6.99 -6.41
CA GLY A 109 7.58 -7.10 -7.28
C GLY A 109 8.69 -7.93 -6.66
N MET A 110 9.85 -7.90 -7.31
CA MET A 110 11.04 -8.65 -6.90
C MET A 110 12.11 -7.72 -6.37
N GLY A 111 12.77 -8.14 -5.32
CA GLY A 111 13.95 -7.47 -4.79
C GLY A 111 15.18 -7.67 -5.68
N GLY A 112 16.25 -6.91 -5.42
CA GLY A 112 17.56 -7.10 -6.09
C GLY A 112 18.18 -8.50 -5.89
N CYS A 113 17.69 -9.26 -4.92
CA CYS A 113 18.06 -10.66 -4.67
C CYS A 113 17.31 -11.67 -5.55
N GLY A 114 16.38 -11.23 -6.42
CA GLY A 114 15.58 -12.09 -7.28
C GLY A 114 14.41 -12.80 -6.58
N ARG A 115 14.13 -12.47 -5.31
CA ARG A 115 12.97 -12.99 -4.56
C ARG A 115 11.89 -11.93 -4.46
N GLU A 116 10.66 -12.37 -4.17
CA GLU A 116 9.55 -11.47 -3.82
C GLU A 116 9.95 -10.53 -2.67
N LEU A 117 9.42 -9.31 -2.68
CA LEU A 117 9.72 -8.31 -1.65
C LEU A 117 9.40 -8.87 -0.25
N CYS A 118 10.38 -8.84 0.66
CA CYS A 118 10.22 -9.33 2.03
C CYS A 118 9.00 -8.70 2.73
N CYS A 119 8.76 -7.40 2.51
CA CYS A 119 7.60 -6.70 3.08
C CYS A 119 6.26 -7.14 2.48
N ALA A 120 6.23 -7.69 1.28
CA ALA A 120 5.01 -8.21 0.66
C ALA A 120 4.75 -9.67 1.06
N SER A 121 5.80 -10.47 1.27
CA SER A 121 5.71 -11.90 1.54
C SER A 121 5.59 -12.22 3.04
N PHE A 122 6.66 -12.08 3.81
CA PHE A 122 6.71 -12.61 5.19
C PHE A 122 7.04 -11.58 6.27
N LEU A 123 7.76 -10.50 5.92
CA LEU A 123 8.27 -9.55 6.91
C LEU A 123 7.20 -8.52 7.28
N ASN A 124 6.63 -8.67 8.48
CA ASN A 124 5.58 -7.79 8.98
C ASN A 124 6.05 -6.82 10.08
N ARG A 125 7.22 -7.08 10.67
CA ARG A 125 7.89 -6.21 11.65
C ARG A 125 9.19 -5.70 11.08
N PHE A 126 9.49 -4.44 11.31
CA PHE A 126 10.65 -3.76 10.75
C PHE A 126 11.44 -3.10 11.86
N ASP A 127 12.64 -3.61 12.09
CA ASP A 127 13.58 -3.03 13.01
C ASP A 127 14.35 -1.88 12.36
N LEU A 128 15.02 -1.09 13.18
CA LEU A 128 15.87 -0.01 12.71
C LEU A 128 17.10 -0.60 12.00
N VAL A 129 17.27 -0.23 10.75
CA VAL A 129 18.41 -0.67 9.93
C VAL A 129 19.45 0.43 9.87
N SER A 130 20.72 0.08 10.07
CA SER A 130 21.84 1.00 9.98
C SER A 130 22.85 0.58 8.90
N VAL A 131 23.63 1.55 8.41
CA VAL A 131 24.73 1.29 7.46
C VAL A 131 25.81 0.40 8.09
N LYS A 132 25.93 0.40 9.43
CA LYS A 132 26.85 -0.47 10.16
C LYS A 132 26.57 -1.95 9.90
N MET A 133 25.28 -2.34 9.88
CA MET A 133 24.86 -3.72 9.57
C MET A 133 25.32 -4.15 8.17
N ALA A 134 25.25 -3.26 7.18
CA ALA A 134 25.75 -3.54 5.84
C ALA A 134 27.26 -3.76 5.80
N LYS A 135 28.04 -3.01 6.62
CA LYS A 135 29.48 -3.22 6.78
C LYS A 135 29.81 -4.57 7.42
N GLU A 136 29.09 -4.92 8.48
CA GLU A 136 29.27 -6.18 9.20
C GLU A 136 28.97 -7.39 8.30
N GLN A 137 28.07 -7.25 7.33
CA GLN A 137 27.76 -8.27 6.32
C GLN A 137 28.63 -8.16 5.06
N ASN A 138 29.73 -7.40 5.09
CA ASN A 138 30.67 -7.21 3.98
C ASN A 138 30.01 -6.73 2.66
N LEU A 139 28.90 -5.99 2.76
CA LEU A 139 28.25 -5.43 1.59
C LEU A 139 28.94 -4.13 1.15
N ALA A 140 29.10 -3.96 -0.16
CA ALA A 140 29.59 -2.70 -0.71
C ALA A 140 28.65 -1.57 -0.33
N LEU A 141 29.19 -0.48 0.25
CA LEU A 141 28.41 0.68 0.71
C LEU A 141 27.90 1.56 -0.44
N ASN A 142 27.57 0.96 -1.55
CA ASN A 142 26.93 1.65 -2.65
C ASN A 142 25.43 1.78 -2.34
N PRO A 143 24.86 2.98 -2.31
CA PRO A 143 23.43 3.19 -2.05
C PRO A 143 22.51 2.30 -2.88
N THR A 144 22.87 2.03 -4.13
CA THR A 144 22.07 1.17 -5.02
C THR A 144 22.08 -0.30 -4.61
N LYS A 145 23.13 -0.75 -3.91
CA LYS A 145 23.28 -2.15 -3.45
C LYS A 145 22.72 -2.39 -2.05
N ILE A 146 22.63 -1.36 -1.21
CA ILE A 146 22.12 -1.47 0.16
C ILE A 146 20.71 -0.90 0.35
N SER A 147 20.11 -0.32 -0.71
CA SER A 147 18.73 0.18 -0.68
C SER A 147 17.77 -0.82 -1.32
N GLY A 148 16.59 -0.97 -0.71
CA GLY A 148 15.50 -1.72 -1.28
C GLY A 148 14.75 -0.92 -2.36
N VAL A 149 13.82 -1.57 -3.03
CA VAL A 149 12.95 -0.95 -4.07
C VAL A 149 12.18 0.27 -3.52
N CYS A 150 11.89 0.29 -2.22
CA CYS A 150 11.24 1.42 -1.54
C CYS A 150 12.16 2.63 -1.27
N GLY A 151 13.43 2.59 -1.70
CA GLY A 151 14.40 3.66 -1.48
C GLY A 151 14.97 3.75 -0.06
N ARG A 152 14.52 2.92 0.88
CA ARG A 152 15.10 2.81 2.23
C ARG A 152 16.15 1.70 2.27
N LEU A 153 17.01 1.68 3.30
CA LEU A 153 17.92 0.56 3.53
C LEU A 153 17.12 -0.76 3.53
N MET A 154 17.74 -1.80 2.97
CA MET A 154 17.13 -3.13 2.85
C MET A 154 16.75 -3.66 4.24
N CYS A 155 15.50 -4.04 4.42
CA CYS A 155 15.00 -4.58 5.69
C CYS A 155 15.58 -5.96 6.03
N CYS A 156 16.06 -6.71 5.05
CA CYS A 156 16.74 -7.98 5.26
C CYS A 156 18.08 -7.83 6.01
N LEU A 157 18.74 -6.67 5.97
CA LEU A 157 19.96 -6.41 6.75
C LEU A 157 19.78 -6.59 8.27
N ALA A 158 18.58 -6.32 8.77
CA ALA A 158 18.27 -6.56 10.19
C ALA A 158 17.69 -7.95 10.44
N TYR A 159 17.17 -8.61 9.40
CA TYR A 159 16.57 -9.93 9.48
C TYR A 159 17.64 -11.04 9.41
N GLU A 160 18.64 -10.88 8.57
CA GLU A 160 19.78 -11.80 8.40
C GLU A 160 20.86 -11.58 9.45
#